data_7a80fff191088dd4cc4a7e6a02714a2e
#
_entry.id   7a80fff191088dd4cc4a7e6a02714a2e
#
_cell.length_a   1.000
_cell.length_b   1.000
_cell.length_c   1.000
_cell.angle_alpha   90.00
_cell.angle_beta   90.00
_cell.angle_gamma   90.00
#
_symmetry.space_group_name_H-M   'P 1'
#
loop_
_entity.id
_entity.type
_entity.pdbx_description
1 polymer ?
#
loop_
_entity_poly.entity_id
_entity_poly.type
_entity_poly.pdbx_seq_one_letter_code
_entity_poly.pdbx_strand_id
1 'polypeptide(L)'
;MQASRLIREFDEVKMVIGKTGSAEIPTDPMPLEASDIVIVLKSQDQWKSGRSYEELGDAIIERLKDIPGVFFEKSQPIQMHFNELMTGVRQDVTIKIFGENMDTLAHYAQRVSQLIQKTEGATAPQVEKVSGLPQINVTYDRVRLANYGLSVQEVNEVLSTAFAGKKAGVVFENERRFDLVVRLDSLHRTGIDDVQHMMVATENGQVPMSQLATIKYELGPAQVSREAGKRRIVIGFNVQGRDVQSVVSDIEQKLKGVKLPTGYYFTYGGQFENLQQATDRLLIAVPVALLLIFFLLYLAFHSIKQSLLIFSAIPMSAIGGVFALLLRGMPFSISAGIGFIALFGVAVLNGIVLIGTFNQLKKEGMTNLLHRVITGTEM
;
A
#
# COMPACT_ATOMS: atom_id res chain seq x y z
N MET A 1 -20.41 -13.04 0.04
CA MET A 1 -20.85 -14.42 -0.27
C MET A 1 -20.91 -14.73 -1.78
N GLN A 2 -21.44 -13.83 -2.62
CA GLN A 2 -21.51 -14.06 -4.08
C GLN A 2 -20.12 -14.20 -4.71
N ALA A 3 -19.18 -13.31 -4.41
CA ALA A 3 -17.79 -13.40 -4.89
C ALA A 3 -17.12 -14.74 -4.54
N SER A 4 -17.29 -15.20 -3.29
CA SER A 4 -16.70 -16.48 -2.86
C SER A 4 -17.28 -17.69 -3.61
N ARG A 5 -18.53 -17.61 -4.09
CA ARG A 5 -19.12 -18.67 -4.92
C ARG A 5 -18.49 -18.68 -6.31
N LEU A 6 -18.37 -17.51 -6.96
CA LEU A 6 -17.76 -17.41 -8.28
C LEU A 6 -16.28 -17.82 -8.27
N ILE A 7 -15.53 -17.46 -7.22
CA ILE A 7 -14.12 -17.87 -7.08
C ILE A 7 -13.99 -19.38 -6.94
N ARG A 8 -14.94 -20.05 -6.27
CA ARG A 8 -14.93 -21.51 -6.11
C ARG A 8 -15.27 -22.29 -7.39
N GLU A 9 -15.72 -21.62 -8.46
CA GLU A 9 -15.92 -22.24 -9.77
C GLU A 9 -14.61 -22.66 -10.43
N PHE A 10 -13.46 -22.12 -9.99
CA PHE A 10 -12.13 -22.44 -10.52
C PHE A 10 -11.57 -23.70 -9.85
N ASP A 11 -11.22 -24.70 -10.65
CA ASP A 11 -10.69 -25.99 -10.17
C ASP A 11 -9.42 -25.88 -9.36
N GLU A 12 -8.61 -24.84 -9.60
CA GLU A 12 -7.35 -24.54 -8.92
C GLU A 12 -7.56 -24.02 -7.48
N VAL A 13 -8.76 -23.58 -7.15
CA VAL A 13 -9.08 -23.02 -5.83
C VAL A 13 -9.38 -24.13 -4.85
N LYS A 14 -8.63 -24.15 -3.73
CA LYS A 14 -8.82 -25.09 -2.61
C LYS A 14 -9.81 -24.52 -1.59
N MET A 15 -9.64 -23.27 -1.22
CA MET A 15 -10.44 -22.62 -0.17
C MET A 15 -10.51 -21.12 -0.40
N VAL A 16 -11.63 -20.50 -0.01
CA VAL A 16 -11.84 -19.06 -0.05
C VAL A 16 -12.27 -18.60 1.33
N ILE A 17 -11.55 -17.64 1.88
CA ILE A 17 -11.80 -17.03 3.20
C ILE A 17 -12.03 -15.54 2.98
N GLY A 18 -13.18 -15.02 3.43
CA GLY A 18 -13.50 -13.59 3.38
C GLY A 18 -13.48 -12.96 4.77
N LYS A 19 -12.79 -11.84 4.89
CA LYS A 19 -12.83 -10.94 6.05
C LYS A 19 -13.48 -9.65 5.59
N THR A 20 -14.57 -9.24 6.21
CA THR A 20 -15.34 -8.02 5.84
C THR A 20 -15.45 -7.08 7.03
N GLY A 21 -15.13 -5.82 6.80
CA GLY A 21 -15.19 -4.77 7.83
C GLY A 21 -14.10 -4.92 8.91
N SER A 22 -14.24 -4.13 9.97
CA SER A 22 -13.32 -4.13 11.11
C SER A 22 -13.87 -4.94 12.28
N ALA A 23 -12.99 -5.58 13.05
CA ALA A 23 -13.33 -6.16 14.35
C ALA A 23 -13.63 -5.06 15.37
N GLU A 24 -14.25 -5.45 16.51
CA GLU A 24 -14.53 -4.55 17.64
C GLU A 24 -13.25 -3.86 18.16
N ILE A 25 -12.14 -4.61 18.20
CA ILE A 25 -10.80 -4.05 18.43
C ILE A 25 -10.06 -4.14 17.08
N PRO A 26 -9.96 -3.03 16.33
CA PRO A 26 -9.39 -3.06 14.99
C PRO A 26 -7.86 -3.17 15.08
N THR A 27 -7.35 -4.36 14.74
CA THR A 27 -5.92 -4.59 14.48
C THR A 27 -5.52 -4.16 13.07
N ASP A 28 -6.52 -4.08 12.17
CA ASP A 28 -6.40 -3.67 10.78
C ASP A 28 -7.68 -2.90 10.43
N PRO A 29 -7.64 -1.56 10.50
CA PRO A 29 -8.81 -0.73 10.27
C PRO A 29 -9.21 -0.76 8.80
N MET A 30 -10.35 -1.37 8.51
CA MET A 30 -10.96 -1.43 7.18
C MET A 30 -12.28 -0.68 7.16
N PRO A 31 -12.65 -0.02 6.05
CA PRO A 31 -14.01 0.46 5.83
C PRO A 31 -15.03 -0.67 5.98
N LEU A 32 -16.24 -0.37 6.46
CA LEU A 32 -17.28 -1.38 6.71
C LEU A 32 -17.67 -2.18 5.47
N GLU A 33 -17.58 -1.56 4.30
CA GLU A 33 -17.88 -2.17 3.00
C GLU A 33 -16.70 -2.91 2.36
N ALA A 34 -15.49 -2.74 2.89
CA ALA A 34 -14.31 -3.40 2.35
C ALA A 34 -14.23 -4.87 2.79
N SER A 35 -13.72 -5.71 1.90
CA SER A 35 -13.53 -7.13 2.16
C SER A 35 -12.20 -7.61 1.59
N ASP A 36 -11.40 -8.28 2.42
CA ASP A 36 -10.24 -9.03 1.97
C ASP A 36 -10.66 -10.48 1.74
N ILE A 37 -10.46 -10.97 0.52
CA ILE A 37 -10.77 -12.34 0.13
C ILE A 37 -9.46 -13.08 -0.09
N VAL A 38 -9.10 -13.95 0.84
CA VAL A 38 -7.92 -14.81 0.73
C VAL A 38 -8.32 -16.06 -0.03
N ILE A 39 -7.65 -16.31 -1.15
CA ILE A 39 -7.85 -17.47 -2.01
C ILE A 39 -6.67 -18.41 -1.79
N VAL A 40 -6.94 -19.58 -1.21
CA VAL A 40 -5.95 -20.62 -1.05
C VAL A 40 -6.04 -21.54 -2.28
N LEU A 41 -4.95 -21.63 -3.03
CA LEU A 41 -4.86 -22.44 -4.23
C LEU A 41 -4.36 -23.85 -3.92
N LYS A 42 -4.67 -24.81 -4.78
CA LYS A 42 -4.05 -26.13 -4.81
C LYS A 42 -2.59 -26.02 -5.26
N SER A 43 -1.79 -27.05 -5.00
CA SER A 43 -0.43 -27.11 -5.55
C SER A 43 -0.43 -27.04 -7.07
N GLN A 44 0.53 -26.37 -7.67
CA GLN A 44 0.56 -26.08 -9.11
C GLN A 44 0.59 -27.35 -9.98
N ASP A 45 1.15 -28.46 -9.46
CA ASP A 45 1.13 -29.78 -10.06
C ASP A 45 -0.28 -30.38 -10.24
N GLN A 46 -1.26 -29.90 -9.47
CA GLN A 46 -2.66 -30.32 -9.54
C GLN A 46 -3.50 -29.46 -10.46
N TRP A 47 -2.93 -28.42 -11.05
CA TRP A 47 -3.67 -27.52 -11.94
C TRP A 47 -3.87 -28.14 -13.32
N LYS A 48 -5.11 -28.11 -13.80
CA LYS A 48 -5.48 -28.67 -15.09
C LYS A 48 -5.49 -27.65 -16.22
N SER A 49 -5.56 -26.36 -15.88
CA SER A 49 -5.69 -25.28 -16.87
C SER A 49 -4.38 -24.91 -17.59
N GLY A 50 -3.23 -25.27 -17.02
CA GLY A 50 -1.92 -24.82 -17.52
C GLY A 50 -1.62 -23.33 -17.34
N ARG A 51 -2.47 -22.60 -16.61
CA ARG A 51 -2.32 -21.16 -16.35
C ARG A 51 -1.19 -20.88 -15.38
N SER A 52 -0.57 -19.72 -15.52
CA SER A 52 0.28 -19.13 -14.48
C SER A 52 -0.56 -18.57 -13.33
N TYR A 53 0.06 -18.24 -12.19
CA TYR A 53 -0.63 -17.55 -11.07
C TYR A 53 -1.25 -16.22 -11.51
N GLU A 54 -0.58 -15.50 -12.37
CA GLU A 54 -1.04 -14.20 -12.87
C GLU A 54 -2.26 -14.35 -13.78
N GLU A 55 -2.21 -15.27 -14.73
CA GLU A 55 -3.33 -15.57 -15.62
C GLU A 55 -4.56 -16.09 -14.88
N LEU A 56 -4.35 -16.91 -13.85
CA LEU A 56 -5.46 -17.36 -13.00
C LEU A 56 -6.07 -16.19 -12.23
N GLY A 57 -5.23 -15.31 -11.67
CA GLY A 57 -5.68 -14.10 -11.00
C GLY A 57 -6.50 -13.19 -11.91
N ASP A 58 -6.07 -12.99 -13.15
CA ASP A 58 -6.79 -12.19 -14.15
C ASP A 58 -8.13 -12.83 -14.53
N ALA A 59 -8.16 -14.15 -14.72
CA ALA A 59 -9.39 -14.87 -15.01
C ALA A 59 -10.41 -14.78 -13.86
N ILE A 60 -9.94 -14.84 -12.61
CA ILE A 60 -10.80 -14.65 -11.43
C ILE A 60 -11.36 -13.23 -11.39
N ILE A 61 -10.52 -12.20 -11.58
CA ILE A 61 -10.97 -10.79 -11.60
C ILE A 61 -12.00 -10.58 -12.71
N GLU A 62 -11.77 -11.13 -13.92
CA GLU A 62 -12.71 -11.02 -15.02
C GLU A 62 -14.08 -11.63 -14.67
N ARG A 63 -14.07 -12.81 -14.05
CA ARG A 63 -15.29 -13.48 -13.60
C ARG A 63 -16.05 -12.69 -12.52
N LEU A 64 -15.33 -11.96 -11.68
CA LEU A 64 -15.91 -11.15 -10.61
C LEU A 64 -16.53 -9.84 -11.12
N LYS A 65 -16.22 -9.38 -12.32
CA LYS A 65 -16.86 -8.20 -12.94
C LYS A 65 -18.37 -8.37 -13.13
N ASP A 66 -18.88 -9.59 -13.11
CA ASP A 66 -20.32 -9.87 -13.15
C ASP A 66 -21.07 -9.38 -11.91
N ILE A 67 -20.33 -8.98 -10.83
CA ILE A 67 -20.94 -8.43 -9.61
C ILE A 67 -21.00 -6.90 -9.76
N PRO A 68 -22.18 -6.31 -9.96
CA PRO A 68 -22.30 -4.88 -10.16
C PRO A 68 -22.01 -4.10 -8.87
N GLY A 69 -21.41 -2.93 -9.02
CA GLY A 69 -21.20 -1.98 -7.91
C GLY A 69 -20.06 -2.34 -6.95
N VAL A 70 -19.28 -3.38 -7.25
CA VAL A 70 -18.13 -3.80 -6.45
C VAL A 70 -16.86 -3.70 -7.31
N PHE A 71 -15.82 -3.13 -6.73
CA PHE A 71 -14.49 -3.09 -7.34
C PHE A 71 -13.64 -4.22 -6.75
N PHE A 72 -12.94 -4.95 -7.61
CA PHE A 72 -12.04 -6.03 -7.22
C PHE A 72 -10.62 -5.72 -7.67
N GLU A 73 -9.68 -5.97 -6.79
CA GLU A 73 -8.23 -5.86 -7.03
C GLU A 73 -7.56 -7.16 -6.60
N LYS A 74 -6.58 -7.62 -7.36
CA LYS A 74 -5.76 -8.77 -6.99
C LYS A 74 -4.43 -8.30 -6.39
N SER A 75 -3.99 -8.96 -5.35
CA SER A 75 -2.67 -8.79 -4.78
C SER A 75 -2.14 -10.12 -4.23
N GLN A 76 -0.83 -10.19 -4.02
CA GLN A 76 -0.24 -11.30 -3.28
C GLN A 76 -0.09 -10.92 -1.81
N PRO A 77 -0.41 -11.82 -0.86
CA PRO A 77 -0.38 -11.49 0.56
C PRO A 77 0.97 -10.95 1.04
N ILE A 78 2.07 -11.53 0.59
CA ILE A 78 3.43 -11.09 0.98
C ILE A 78 3.71 -9.68 0.44
N GLN A 79 3.39 -9.42 -0.83
CA GLN A 79 3.57 -8.11 -1.44
C GLN A 79 2.70 -7.05 -0.76
N MET A 80 1.45 -7.37 -0.47
CA MET A 80 0.52 -6.48 0.21
C MET A 80 1.03 -6.11 1.61
N HIS A 81 1.41 -7.10 2.43
CA HIS A 81 1.96 -6.84 3.77
C HIS A 81 3.28 -6.09 3.73
N PHE A 82 4.14 -6.39 2.75
CA PHE A 82 5.38 -5.65 2.57
C PHE A 82 5.09 -4.18 2.25
N ASN A 83 4.17 -3.90 1.34
CA ASN A 83 3.78 -2.54 1.00
C ASN A 83 3.18 -1.82 2.22
N GLU A 84 2.25 -2.44 2.93
CA GLU A 84 1.64 -1.88 4.14
C GLU A 84 2.66 -1.54 5.23
N LEU A 85 3.60 -2.45 5.49
CA LEU A 85 4.64 -2.24 6.51
C LEU A 85 5.65 -1.15 6.11
N MET A 86 6.01 -1.09 4.84
CA MET A 86 7.03 -0.16 4.35
C MET A 86 6.46 1.23 4.03
N THR A 87 5.22 1.31 3.59
CA THR A 87 4.64 2.55 3.03
C THR A 87 3.33 2.96 3.67
N GLY A 88 2.74 2.10 4.50
CA GLY A 88 1.43 2.31 5.11
C GLY A 88 0.26 2.24 4.13
N VAL A 89 0.47 1.74 2.90
CA VAL A 89 -0.54 1.62 1.85
C VAL A 89 -0.36 0.33 1.06
N ARG A 90 -1.43 -0.16 0.44
CA ARG A 90 -1.46 -1.45 -0.26
C ARG A 90 -0.96 -1.36 -1.70
N GLN A 91 -1.25 -0.24 -2.37
CA GLN A 91 -0.95 -0.02 -3.78
C GLN A 91 0.53 0.36 -4.00
N ASP A 92 1.01 0.15 -5.22
CA ASP A 92 2.40 0.45 -5.61
C ASP A 92 2.69 1.95 -5.52
N VAL A 93 1.74 2.79 -5.92
CA VAL A 93 1.84 4.24 -5.89
C VAL A 93 0.61 4.83 -5.22
N THR A 94 0.84 5.81 -4.38
CA THR A 94 -0.23 6.59 -3.78
C THR A 94 0.05 8.08 -3.89
N ILE A 95 -1.02 8.83 -4.12
CA ILE A 95 -1.01 10.29 -4.01
C ILE A 95 -1.88 10.64 -2.81
N LYS A 96 -1.28 11.31 -1.85
CA LYS A 96 -1.95 11.78 -0.64
C LYS A 96 -2.23 13.26 -0.81
N ILE A 97 -3.46 13.68 -0.54
CA ILE A 97 -3.85 15.09 -0.52
C ILE A 97 -4.12 15.45 0.93
N PHE A 98 -3.42 16.46 1.43
CA PHE A 98 -3.59 16.99 2.78
C PHE A 98 -4.40 18.26 2.76
N GLY A 99 -5.27 18.45 3.78
CA GLY A 99 -6.10 19.64 3.95
C GLY A 99 -7.08 19.49 5.11
N GLU A 100 -7.81 20.55 5.42
CA GLU A 100 -8.70 20.56 6.59
C GLU A 100 -10.13 20.13 6.27
N ASN A 101 -10.68 20.53 5.12
CA ASN A 101 -12.07 20.26 4.76
C ASN A 101 -12.17 18.96 3.95
N MET A 102 -12.98 18.01 4.42
CA MET A 102 -13.14 16.69 3.79
C MET A 102 -13.81 16.74 2.43
N ASP A 103 -14.79 17.63 2.23
CA ASP A 103 -15.50 17.78 0.95
C ASP A 103 -14.56 18.33 -0.13
N THR A 104 -13.73 19.29 0.26
CA THR A 104 -12.68 19.83 -0.60
C THR A 104 -11.66 18.76 -0.96
N LEU A 105 -11.21 17.96 0.01
CA LEU A 105 -10.31 16.82 -0.21
C LEU A 105 -10.92 15.81 -1.18
N ALA A 106 -12.18 15.44 -0.97
CA ALA A 106 -12.90 14.48 -1.83
C ALA A 106 -13.04 15.01 -3.27
N HIS A 107 -13.37 16.30 -3.43
CA HIS A 107 -13.46 16.94 -4.75
C HIS A 107 -12.11 16.88 -5.52
N TYR A 108 -11.02 17.27 -4.86
CA TYR A 108 -9.69 17.22 -5.50
C TYR A 108 -9.22 15.79 -5.73
N ALA A 109 -9.54 14.85 -4.84
CA ALA A 109 -9.20 13.45 -5.01
C ALA A 109 -9.87 12.84 -6.25
N GLN A 110 -11.14 13.15 -6.51
CA GLN A 110 -11.82 12.73 -7.74
C GLN A 110 -11.17 13.33 -8.99
N ARG A 111 -10.80 14.61 -8.95
CA ARG A 111 -10.12 15.27 -10.06
C ARG A 111 -8.75 14.64 -10.34
N VAL A 112 -7.97 14.36 -9.31
CA VAL A 112 -6.67 13.69 -9.41
C VAL A 112 -6.87 12.25 -9.95
N SER A 113 -7.86 11.53 -9.45
CA SER A 113 -8.21 10.18 -9.93
C SER A 113 -8.48 10.16 -11.44
N GLN A 114 -9.24 11.13 -11.96
CA GLN A 114 -9.49 11.26 -13.40
C GLN A 114 -8.22 11.55 -14.22
N LEU A 115 -7.26 12.29 -13.66
CA LEU A 115 -5.96 12.54 -14.30
C LEU A 115 -5.10 11.28 -14.34
N ILE A 116 -5.10 10.52 -13.24
CA ILE A 116 -4.37 9.23 -13.16
C ILE A 116 -4.95 8.24 -14.17
N GLN A 117 -6.27 8.12 -14.24
CA GLN A 117 -6.95 7.20 -15.17
C GLN A 117 -6.60 7.44 -16.65
N LYS A 118 -6.25 8.70 -16.99
CA LYS A 118 -5.81 9.10 -18.34
C LYS A 118 -4.30 8.98 -18.54
N THR A 119 -3.58 8.36 -17.61
CA THR A 119 -2.13 8.19 -17.71
C THR A 119 -1.83 6.75 -18.09
N GLU A 120 -1.11 6.57 -19.19
CA GLU A 120 -0.70 5.27 -19.68
C GLU A 120 0.20 4.54 -18.67
N GLY A 121 -0.09 3.28 -18.40
CA GLY A 121 0.61 2.46 -17.42
C GLY A 121 0.05 2.55 -16.00
N ALA A 122 -0.88 3.46 -15.70
CA ALA A 122 -1.57 3.48 -14.42
C ALA A 122 -2.84 2.61 -14.48
N THR A 123 -3.04 1.74 -13.49
CA THR A 123 -4.30 1.01 -13.34
C THR A 123 -5.43 1.94 -12.87
N ALA A 124 -6.67 1.46 -12.85
CA ALA A 124 -7.80 2.24 -12.34
C ALA A 124 -7.53 2.72 -10.91
N PRO A 125 -7.49 4.06 -10.67
CA PRO A 125 -7.15 4.58 -9.36
C PRO A 125 -8.29 4.36 -8.36
N GLN A 126 -7.91 4.02 -7.13
CA GLN A 126 -8.81 3.90 -5.99
C GLN A 126 -8.70 5.13 -5.11
N VAL A 127 -9.82 5.81 -4.95
CA VAL A 127 -9.94 6.93 -4.01
C VAL A 127 -10.48 6.42 -2.68
N GLU A 128 -9.79 6.74 -1.60
CA GLU A 128 -10.26 6.43 -0.24
C GLU A 128 -11.65 7.02 -0.03
N LYS A 129 -12.60 6.17 0.39
CA LYS A 129 -13.97 6.62 0.69
C LYS A 129 -13.99 7.36 2.02
N VAL A 130 -14.09 8.67 1.95
CA VAL A 130 -14.14 9.54 3.14
C VAL A 130 -15.54 10.04 3.46
N SER A 131 -16.49 9.90 2.54
CA SER A 131 -17.88 10.39 2.68
C SER A 131 -18.87 9.42 2.03
N GLY A 132 -20.15 9.63 2.31
CA GLY A 132 -21.25 8.89 1.67
C GLY A 132 -21.67 7.65 2.44
N LEU A 133 -21.26 7.46 3.70
CA LEU A 133 -21.84 6.41 4.55
C LEU A 133 -23.22 6.85 5.04
N PRO A 134 -24.32 6.15 4.68
CA PRO A 134 -25.64 6.44 5.21
C PRO A 134 -25.65 6.23 6.73
N GLN A 135 -26.03 7.25 7.48
CA GLN A 135 -26.09 7.23 8.93
C GLN A 135 -27.46 7.73 9.40
N ILE A 136 -27.97 7.16 10.48
CA ILE A 136 -29.11 7.69 11.20
C ILE A 136 -28.55 8.68 12.22
N ASN A 137 -28.77 9.97 11.97
CA ASN A 137 -28.34 11.03 12.87
C ASN A 137 -29.49 11.40 13.82
N VAL A 138 -29.21 11.32 15.13
CA VAL A 138 -30.17 11.65 16.20
C VAL A 138 -29.69 12.93 16.89
N THR A 139 -30.40 14.03 16.61
CA THR A 139 -30.12 15.34 17.20
C THR A 139 -31.11 15.60 18.33
N TYR A 140 -30.64 15.55 19.58
CA TYR A 140 -31.49 15.73 20.75
C TYR A 140 -31.95 17.18 20.92
N ASP A 141 -33.24 17.38 21.24
CA ASP A 141 -33.78 18.63 21.67
C ASP A 141 -33.64 18.76 23.19
N ARG A 142 -32.66 19.53 23.65
CA ARG A 142 -32.35 19.68 25.06
C ARG A 142 -33.47 20.29 25.89
N VAL A 143 -34.30 21.14 25.28
CA VAL A 143 -35.47 21.77 25.98
C VAL A 143 -36.53 20.71 26.21
N ARG A 144 -36.85 19.92 25.22
CA ARG A 144 -37.81 18.82 25.36
C ARG A 144 -37.32 17.77 26.36
N LEU A 145 -36.06 17.39 26.31
CA LEU A 145 -35.46 16.46 27.28
C LEU A 145 -35.67 16.98 28.72
N ALA A 146 -35.35 18.27 28.96
CA ALA A 146 -35.52 18.88 30.29
C ALA A 146 -36.98 18.88 30.74
N ASN A 147 -37.94 19.12 29.83
CA ASN A 147 -39.38 19.08 30.17
C ASN A 147 -39.86 17.68 30.61
N TYR A 148 -39.21 16.63 30.14
CA TYR A 148 -39.49 15.25 30.53
C TYR A 148 -38.59 14.73 31.67
N GLY A 149 -37.73 15.58 32.23
CA GLY A 149 -36.79 15.22 33.31
C GLY A 149 -35.68 14.28 32.85
N LEU A 150 -35.37 14.26 31.52
CA LEU A 150 -34.40 13.36 30.94
C LEU A 150 -33.07 14.07 30.65
N SER A 151 -31.97 13.37 30.87
CA SER A 151 -30.65 13.77 30.42
C SER A 151 -30.32 13.17 29.05
N VAL A 152 -29.42 13.81 28.30
CA VAL A 152 -28.90 13.26 27.03
C VAL A 152 -28.23 11.89 27.23
N GLN A 153 -27.59 11.69 28.39
CA GLN A 153 -26.92 10.45 28.74
C GLN A 153 -27.90 9.28 28.86
N GLU A 154 -29.01 9.47 29.57
CA GLU A 154 -30.04 8.44 29.78
C GLU A 154 -30.65 8.01 28.43
N VAL A 155 -31.02 9.00 27.61
CA VAL A 155 -31.64 8.71 26.32
C VAL A 155 -30.62 8.01 25.36
N ASN A 156 -29.36 8.45 25.40
CA ASN A 156 -28.30 7.81 24.59
C ASN A 156 -28.00 6.38 25.09
N GLU A 157 -28.07 6.12 26.39
CA GLU A 157 -27.91 4.77 26.94
C GLU A 157 -29.04 3.83 26.49
N VAL A 158 -30.29 4.31 26.44
CA VAL A 158 -31.42 3.53 25.88
C VAL A 158 -31.20 3.23 24.43
N LEU A 159 -30.83 4.24 23.61
CA LEU A 159 -30.55 4.07 22.17
C LEU A 159 -29.41 3.10 21.94
N SER A 160 -28.31 3.25 22.65
CA SER A 160 -27.13 2.38 22.54
C SER A 160 -27.47 0.94 22.95
N THR A 161 -28.21 0.75 24.04
CA THR A 161 -28.65 -0.58 24.50
C THR A 161 -29.54 -1.25 23.45
N ALA A 162 -30.46 -0.48 22.86
CA ALA A 162 -31.42 -0.99 21.89
C ALA A 162 -30.72 -1.46 20.59
N PHE A 163 -29.81 -0.67 20.05
CA PHE A 163 -29.19 -0.94 18.75
C PHE A 163 -27.83 -1.64 18.82
N ALA A 164 -26.92 -1.18 19.65
CA ALA A 164 -25.58 -1.78 19.81
C ALA A 164 -25.58 -2.98 20.76
N GLY A 165 -26.44 -2.90 21.78
CA GLY A 165 -26.50 -3.87 22.87
C GLY A 165 -25.68 -3.45 24.08
N LYS A 166 -26.19 -3.82 25.27
CA LYS A 166 -25.53 -3.62 26.54
C LYS A 166 -25.17 -4.95 27.17
N LYS A 167 -23.93 -5.10 27.58
CA LYS A 167 -23.47 -6.27 28.32
C LYS A 167 -24.12 -6.28 29.69
N ALA A 168 -24.97 -7.28 29.95
CA ALA A 168 -25.65 -7.47 31.20
C ALA A 168 -24.91 -8.42 32.16
N GLY A 169 -24.03 -9.27 31.61
CA GLY A 169 -23.27 -10.24 32.38
C GLY A 169 -22.39 -11.14 31.52
N VAL A 170 -21.96 -12.25 32.10
CA VAL A 170 -21.10 -13.24 31.43
C VAL A 170 -21.63 -14.63 31.76
N VAL A 171 -21.71 -15.48 30.79
CA VAL A 171 -22.03 -16.90 30.91
C VAL A 171 -20.77 -17.72 30.66
N PHE A 172 -20.48 -18.66 31.56
CA PHE A 172 -19.37 -19.59 31.40
C PHE A 172 -19.90 -20.93 30.97
N GLU A 173 -19.37 -21.45 29.86
CA GLU A 173 -19.60 -22.80 29.40
C GLU A 173 -18.25 -23.55 29.37
N ASN A 174 -18.00 -24.34 30.39
CA ASN A 174 -16.70 -24.94 30.69
C ASN A 174 -15.61 -23.84 30.81
N GLU A 175 -14.57 -23.87 29.97
CA GLU A 175 -13.49 -22.86 29.96
C GLU A 175 -13.81 -21.64 29.07
N ARG A 176 -14.93 -21.66 28.34
CA ARG A 176 -15.31 -20.59 27.44
C ARG A 176 -16.19 -19.56 28.15
N ARG A 177 -15.90 -18.30 27.87
CA ARG A 177 -16.62 -17.15 28.40
C ARG A 177 -17.40 -16.48 27.27
N PHE A 178 -18.73 -16.30 27.49
CA PHE A 178 -19.62 -15.62 26.56
C PHE A 178 -20.25 -14.41 27.22
N ASP A 179 -20.28 -13.28 26.53
CA ASP A 179 -20.94 -12.08 27.03
C ASP A 179 -22.46 -12.23 26.86
N LEU A 180 -23.21 -11.98 27.92
CA LEU A 180 -24.66 -11.88 27.90
C LEU A 180 -25.02 -10.45 27.49
N VAL A 181 -25.55 -10.27 26.29
CA VAL A 181 -25.86 -8.97 25.72
C VAL A 181 -27.37 -8.82 25.56
N VAL A 182 -27.91 -7.71 26.09
CA VAL A 182 -29.30 -7.32 25.90
C VAL A 182 -29.41 -6.28 24.80
N ARG A 183 -30.26 -6.53 23.80
CA ARG A 183 -30.55 -5.61 22.70
C ARG A 183 -31.92 -5.91 22.10
N LEU A 184 -32.44 -4.98 21.28
CA LEU A 184 -33.64 -5.25 20.49
C LEU A 184 -33.40 -6.39 19.50
N ASP A 185 -34.44 -7.10 19.15
CA ASP A 185 -34.34 -8.14 18.13
C ASP A 185 -34.05 -7.54 16.73
N SER A 186 -33.73 -8.39 15.76
CA SER A 186 -33.35 -7.95 14.42
C SER A 186 -34.50 -7.30 13.64
N LEU A 187 -35.75 -7.61 13.96
CA LEU A 187 -36.92 -7.07 13.28
C LEU A 187 -37.21 -5.61 13.66
N HIS A 188 -36.80 -5.22 14.87
CA HIS A 188 -37.00 -3.86 15.41
C HIS A 188 -35.73 -2.99 15.39
N ARG A 189 -34.78 -3.29 14.50
CA ARG A 189 -33.54 -2.55 14.30
C ARG A 189 -33.18 -2.34 12.83
N THR A 190 -34.19 -2.22 11.97
CA THR A 190 -33.99 -2.23 10.51
C THR A 190 -33.90 -0.83 9.90
N GLY A 191 -34.47 0.16 10.53
CA GLY A 191 -34.58 1.48 9.92
C GLY A 191 -34.78 2.65 10.86
N ILE A 192 -35.00 3.81 10.27
CA ILE A 192 -35.22 5.07 10.96
C ILE A 192 -36.53 5.04 11.78
N ASP A 193 -37.55 4.33 11.29
CA ASP A 193 -38.85 4.22 11.95
C ASP A 193 -38.73 3.53 13.32
N ASP A 194 -37.86 2.52 13.42
CA ASP A 194 -37.59 1.83 14.67
C ASP A 194 -36.97 2.77 15.71
N VAL A 195 -36.08 3.67 15.28
CA VAL A 195 -35.51 4.69 16.15
C VAL A 195 -36.56 5.73 16.57
N GLN A 196 -37.42 6.18 15.63
CA GLN A 196 -38.44 7.20 15.90
C GLN A 196 -39.51 6.72 16.89
N HIS A 197 -39.92 5.46 16.80
CA HIS A 197 -40.96 4.87 17.65
C HIS A 197 -40.41 4.23 18.92
N MET A 198 -39.10 4.20 19.12
CA MET A 198 -38.49 3.66 20.32
C MET A 198 -38.95 4.45 21.55
N MET A 199 -39.47 3.74 22.55
CA MET A 199 -39.98 4.32 23.79
C MET A 199 -38.85 4.53 24.81
N VAL A 200 -38.79 5.73 25.37
CA VAL A 200 -37.91 6.12 26.45
C VAL A 200 -38.73 6.30 27.74
N ALA A 201 -38.33 5.65 28.82
CA ALA A 201 -38.99 5.76 30.10
C ALA A 201 -38.73 7.13 30.74
N THR A 202 -39.77 7.75 31.29
CA THR A 202 -39.72 9.00 32.07
C THR A 202 -40.39 8.76 33.41
N GLU A 203 -40.30 9.70 34.32
CA GLU A 203 -41.01 9.63 35.63
C GLU A 203 -42.52 9.50 35.50
N ASN A 204 -43.10 10.07 34.44
CA ASN A 204 -44.55 10.15 34.21
C ASN A 204 -45.08 9.18 33.16
N GLY A 205 -44.27 8.21 32.72
CA GLY A 205 -44.64 7.24 31.66
C GLY A 205 -43.58 7.02 30.63
N GLN A 206 -43.97 6.73 29.36
CA GLN A 206 -43.08 6.48 28.26
C GLN A 206 -43.32 7.50 27.13
N VAL A 207 -42.25 7.97 26.52
CA VAL A 207 -42.27 8.96 25.43
C VAL A 207 -41.48 8.44 24.22
N PRO A 208 -42.03 8.54 23.00
CA PRO A 208 -41.29 8.10 21.81
C PRO A 208 -40.12 9.03 21.53
N MET A 209 -39.04 8.45 20.98
CA MET A 209 -37.81 9.17 20.65
C MET A 209 -38.06 10.36 19.71
N SER A 210 -39.03 10.28 18.82
CA SER A 210 -39.42 11.36 17.90
C SER A 210 -39.88 12.64 18.59
N GLN A 211 -40.32 12.56 19.87
CA GLN A 211 -40.66 13.74 20.68
C GLN A 211 -39.42 14.33 21.36
N LEU A 212 -38.34 13.58 21.53
CA LEU A 212 -37.13 13.96 22.22
C LEU A 212 -36.01 14.43 21.32
N ALA A 213 -36.05 13.99 20.03
CA ALA A 213 -34.96 14.23 19.07
C ALA A 213 -35.49 14.37 17.64
N THR A 214 -34.71 15.04 16.82
CA THR A 214 -34.88 15.03 15.37
C THR A 214 -34.02 13.91 14.79
N ILE A 215 -34.65 12.98 14.07
CA ILE A 215 -34.01 11.78 13.54
C ILE A 215 -34.04 11.86 12.03
N LYS A 216 -32.87 11.79 11.37
CA LYS A 216 -32.74 11.91 9.91
C LYS A 216 -31.71 10.91 9.37
N TYR A 217 -31.90 10.50 8.11
CA TYR A 217 -30.83 9.91 7.34
C TYR A 217 -29.94 11.03 6.80
N GLU A 218 -28.66 10.93 7.09
CA GLU A 218 -27.63 11.84 6.57
C GLU A 218 -26.47 11.03 6.03
N LEU A 219 -25.82 11.56 4.99
CA LEU A 219 -24.57 10.99 4.48
C LEU A 219 -23.42 11.56 5.35
N GLY A 220 -22.90 10.73 6.20
CA GLY A 220 -21.80 11.11 7.10
C GLY A 220 -20.42 10.72 6.53
N PRO A 221 -19.35 11.09 7.25
CA PRO A 221 -18.01 10.62 6.92
C PRO A 221 -17.91 9.12 7.15
N ALA A 222 -17.44 8.39 6.12
CA ALA A 222 -17.18 6.96 6.25
C ALA A 222 -15.91 6.72 7.08
N GLN A 223 -14.88 7.49 6.80
CA GLN A 223 -13.59 7.44 7.49
C GLN A 223 -12.91 8.82 7.44
N VAL A 224 -12.19 9.18 8.49
CA VAL A 224 -11.34 10.37 8.55
C VAL A 224 -9.90 9.95 8.82
N SER A 225 -9.12 9.86 7.76
CA SER A 225 -7.71 9.48 7.85
C SER A 225 -6.82 10.67 8.18
N ARG A 226 -5.85 10.43 9.07
CA ARG A 226 -4.85 11.43 9.46
C ARG A 226 -3.44 10.85 9.38
N GLU A 227 -2.51 11.74 9.03
CA GLU A 227 -1.08 11.44 9.05
C GLU A 227 -0.35 12.64 9.64
N ALA A 228 0.50 12.42 10.64
CA ALA A 228 1.14 13.48 11.41
C ALA A 228 0.16 14.56 11.94
N GLY A 229 -1.04 14.15 12.39
CA GLY A 229 -2.10 15.01 12.91
C GLY A 229 -2.94 15.73 11.84
N LYS A 230 -2.53 15.74 10.58
CA LYS A 230 -3.25 16.41 9.48
C LYS A 230 -4.21 15.44 8.78
N ARG A 231 -5.40 15.94 8.41
CA ARG A 231 -6.35 15.16 7.61
C ARG A 231 -5.80 14.92 6.21
N ARG A 232 -6.01 13.73 5.68
CA ARG A 232 -5.61 13.37 4.33
C ARG A 232 -6.66 12.50 3.64
N ILE A 233 -6.58 12.46 2.32
CA ILE A 233 -7.24 11.46 1.48
C ILE A 233 -6.19 10.80 0.60
N VAL A 234 -6.31 9.50 0.38
CA VAL A 234 -5.38 8.70 -0.41
C VAL A 234 -6.02 8.31 -1.73
N ILE A 235 -5.26 8.45 -2.80
CA ILE A 235 -5.57 7.90 -4.12
C ILE A 235 -4.46 6.90 -4.43
N GLY A 236 -4.79 5.62 -4.44
CA GLY A 236 -3.88 4.53 -4.73
C GLY A 236 -4.07 3.98 -6.13
N PHE A 237 -3.01 3.54 -6.78
CA PHE A 237 -3.06 2.83 -8.06
C PHE A 237 -1.82 1.95 -8.21
N ASN A 238 -1.92 0.92 -9.06
CA ASN A 238 -0.80 0.08 -9.43
C ASN A 238 -0.28 0.46 -10.81
N VAL A 239 0.95 0.07 -11.12
CA VAL A 239 1.57 0.33 -12.41
C VAL A 239 1.68 -0.97 -13.19
N GLN A 240 1.28 -0.95 -14.47
CA GLN A 240 1.32 -2.11 -15.35
C GLN A 240 1.94 -1.75 -16.70
N GLY A 241 2.87 -2.59 -17.17
CA GLY A 241 3.48 -2.45 -18.49
C GLY A 241 4.47 -1.29 -18.66
N ARG A 242 4.69 -0.49 -17.60
CA ARG A 242 5.64 0.64 -17.60
C ARG A 242 6.44 0.68 -16.30
N ASP A 243 7.48 1.50 -16.29
CA ASP A 243 8.25 1.80 -15.09
C ASP A 243 7.51 2.76 -14.16
N VAL A 244 7.56 2.48 -12.84
CA VAL A 244 6.87 3.26 -11.81
C VAL A 244 7.31 4.72 -11.82
N GLN A 245 8.62 4.99 -11.97
CA GLN A 245 9.16 6.34 -11.94
C GLN A 245 8.67 7.17 -13.14
N SER A 246 8.59 6.57 -14.33
CA SER A 246 8.11 7.25 -15.53
C SER A 246 6.62 7.61 -15.44
N VAL A 247 5.79 6.69 -14.91
CA VAL A 247 4.36 6.93 -14.71
C VAL A 247 4.12 8.04 -13.68
N VAL A 248 4.85 8.00 -12.57
CA VAL A 248 4.72 9.05 -11.54
C VAL A 248 5.18 10.40 -12.07
N SER A 249 6.27 10.47 -12.84
CA SER A 249 6.75 11.71 -13.46
C SER A 249 5.70 12.33 -14.39
N ASP A 250 5.03 11.51 -15.21
CA ASP A 250 3.93 11.97 -16.09
C ASP A 250 2.76 12.51 -15.26
N ILE A 251 2.41 11.86 -14.16
CA ILE A 251 1.35 12.30 -13.24
C ILE A 251 1.76 13.60 -12.55
N GLU A 252 2.99 13.72 -12.07
CA GLU A 252 3.50 14.96 -11.47
C GLU A 252 3.39 16.16 -12.41
N GLN A 253 3.75 15.97 -13.68
CA GLN A 253 3.61 17.02 -14.68
C GLN A 253 2.15 17.45 -14.87
N LYS A 254 1.22 16.49 -14.92
CA LYS A 254 -0.21 16.76 -15.01
C LYS A 254 -0.74 17.47 -13.76
N LEU A 255 -0.26 17.07 -12.57
CA LEU A 255 -0.68 17.64 -11.29
C LEU A 255 -0.18 19.09 -11.08
N LYS A 256 0.91 19.50 -11.71
CA LYS A 256 1.34 20.93 -11.71
C LYS A 256 0.26 21.88 -12.24
N GLY A 257 -0.63 21.37 -13.10
CA GLY A 257 -1.79 22.12 -13.60
C GLY A 257 -2.97 22.19 -12.61
N VAL A 258 -2.95 21.46 -11.50
CA VAL A 258 -4.01 21.44 -10.49
C VAL A 258 -3.66 22.42 -9.38
N LYS A 259 -4.31 23.58 -9.38
CA LYS A 259 -4.15 24.56 -8.31
C LYS A 259 -4.95 24.13 -7.09
N LEU A 260 -4.27 23.83 -6.00
CA LEU A 260 -4.87 23.55 -4.70
C LEU A 260 -5.13 24.86 -3.93
N PRO A 261 -6.14 24.89 -3.05
CA PRO A 261 -6.35 25.99 -2.11
C PRO A 261 -5.17 26.15 -1.14
N THR A 262 -5.06 27.32 -0.52
CA THR A 262 -4.04 27.57 0.52
C THR A 262 -4.17 26.55 1.65
N GLY A 263 -3.04 25.98 2.07
CA GLY A 263 -2.98 24.95 3.11
C GLY A 263 -3.19 23.50 2.62
N TYR A 264 -3.48 23.31 1.32
CA TYR A 264 -3.57 21.98 0.70
C TYR A 264 -2.31 21.69 -0.10
N TYR A 265 -1.84 20.42 -0.05
CA TYR A 265 -0.66 19.98 -0.80
C TYR A 265 -0.74 18.49 -1.12
N PHE A 266 0.03 18.08 -2.12
CA PHE A 266 0.23 16.69 -2.50
C PHE A 266 1.49 16.12 -1.85
N THR A 267 1.45 14.84 -1.51
CA THR A 267 2.65 14.02 -1.29
C THR A 267 2.50 12.69 -2.03
N TYR A 268 3.62 12.11 -2.37
CA TYR A 268 3.67 10.83 -3.04
C TYR A 268 4.11 9.78 -2.02
N GLY A 269 3.58 8.58 -2.12
CA GLY A 269 3.88 7.47 -1.24
C GLY A 269 3.86 6.14 -2.00
N GLY A 270 3.95 5.04 -1.26
CA GLY A 270 4.02 3.70 -1.83
C GLY A 270 5.46 3.32 -2.16
N GLN A 271 5.62 2.36 -3.07
CA GLN A 271 6.95 1.90 -3.53
C GLN A 271 7.77 3.03 -4.16
N PHE A 272 7.11 4.03 -4.74
CA PHE A 272 7.77 5.19 -5.33
C PHE A 272 8.57 5.99 -4.30
N GLU A 273 8.03 6.22 -3.11
CA GLU A 273 8.74 6.92 -2.03
C GLU A 273 10.01 6.17 -1.61
N ASN A 274 9.91 4.84 -1.46
CA ASN A 274 11.05 3.99 -1.14
C ASN A 274 12.10 4.00 -2.24
N LEU A 275 11.68 3.98 -3.52
CA LEU A 275 12.57 4.05 -4.67
C LEU A 275 13.31 5.37 -4.71
N GLN A 276 12.63 6.48 -4.44
CA GLN A 276 13.24 7.80 -4.38
C GLN A 276 14.25 7.90 -3.24
N GLN A 277 13.88 7.51 -2.03
CA GLN A 277 14.78 7.50 -0.88
C GLN A 277 16.02 6.60 -1.08
N ALA A 278 15.82 5.41 -1.68
CA ALA A 278 16.91 4.52 -2.00
C ALA A 278 17.84 5.09 -3.08
N THR A 279 17.27 5.74 -4.10
CA THR A 279 18.05 6.41 -5.17
C THR A 279 18.89 7.55 -4.60
N ASP A 280 18.31 8.38 -3.73
CA ASP A 280 19.03 9.49 -3.08
C ASP A 280 20.19 8.97 -2.21
N ARG A 281 19.98 7.89 -1.47
CA ARG A 281 21.05 7.24 -0.69
C ARG A 281 22.14 6.64 -1.57
N LEU A 282 21.77 6.01 -2.69
CA LEU A 282 22.72 5.43 -3.65
C LEU A 282 23.55 6.52 -4.34
N LEU A 283 22.97 7.68 -4.67
CA LEU A 283 23.68 8.82 -5.26
C LEU A 283 24.82 9.34 -4.38
N ILE A 284 24.73 9.17 -3.07
CA ILE A 284 25.78 9.53 -2.13
C ILE A 284 26.70 8.34 -1.87
N ALA A 285 26.16 7.17 -1.61
CA ALA A 285 26.91 5.98 -1.18
C ALA A 285 27.85 5.46 -2.28
N VAL A 286 27.41 5.46 -3.57
CA VAL A 286 28.22 4.95 -4.67
C VAL A 286 29.47 5.80 -4.93
N PRO A 287 29.41 7.14 -5.06
CA PRO A 287 30.62 7.96 -5.18
C PRO A 287 31.59 7.83 -4.00
N VAL A 288 31.06 7.77 -2.77
CA VAL A 288 31.90 7.59 -1.56
C VAL A 288 32.60 6.23 -1.60
N ALA A 289 31.90 5.16 -1.95
CA ALA A 289 32.48 3.83 -2.09
C ALA A 289 33.54 3.78 -3.19
N LEU A 290 33.29 4.42 -4.35
CA LEU A 290 34.27 4.50 -5.44
C LEU A 290 35.53 5.28 -5.06
N LEU A 291 35.41 6.39 -4.33
CA LEU A 291 36.54 7.13 -3.80
C LEU A 291 37.33 6.29 -2.81
N LEU A 292 36.69 5.57 -1.91
CA LEU A 292 37.32 4.67 -0.97
C LEU A 292 38.08 3.54 -1.68
N ILE A 293 37.47 2.91 -2.69
CA ILE A 293 38.08 1.88 -3.54
C ILE A 293 39.35 2.46 -4.20
N PHE A 294 39.26 3.64 -4.81
CA PHE A 294 40.39 4.27 -5.45
C PHE A 294 41.52 4.56 -4.44
N PHE A 295 41.20 5.05 -3.26
CA PHE A 295 42.16 5.30 -2.19
C PHE A 295 42.83 4.02 -1.73
N LEU A 296 42.08 2.93 -1.52
CA LEU A 296 42.66 1.63 -1.14
C LEU A 296 43.56 1.05 -2.24
N LEU A 297 43.17 1.20 -3.52
CA LEU A 297 44.02 0.81 -4.65
C LEU A 297 45.32 1.59 -4.66
N TYR A 298 45.28 2.90 -4.38
CA TYR A 298 46.47 3.72 -4.29
C TYR A 298 47.38 3.25 -3.16
N LEU A 299 46.83 2.92 -1.98
CA LEU A 299 47.63 2.39 -0.86
C LEU A 299 48.25 1.02 -1.20
N ALA A 300 47.52 0.17 -1.93
CA ALA A 300 48.00 -1.18 -2.28
C ALA A 300 49.14 -1.15 -3.32
N PHE A 301 49.00 -0.29 -4.34
CA PHE A 301 49.96 -0.26 -5.45
C PHE A 301 50.96 0.88 -5.40
N HIS A 302 50.81 1.84 -4.52
CA HIS A 302 51.64 3.06 -4.37
C HIS A 302 51.85 3.78 -5.72
N SER A 303 50.93 3.67 -6.65
CA SER A 303 51.02 4.21 -7.99
C SER A 303 49.65 4.66 -8.52
N ILE A 304 49.49 5.96 -8.71
CA ILE A 304 48.25 6.55 -9.26
C ILE A 304 47.95 5.96 -10.64
N LYS A 305 48.97 5.73 -11.49
CA LYS A 305 48.77 5.16 -12.81
C LYS A 305 48.18 3.76 -12.79
N GLN A 306 48.68 2.88 -11.91
CA GLN A 306 48.15 1.52 -11.78
C GLN A 306 46.76 1.52 -11.14
N SER A 307 46.53 2.33 -10.13
CA SER A 307 45.19 2.48 -9.51
C SER A 307 44.17 2.99 -10.51
N LEU A 308 44.50 3.97 -11.34
CA LEU A 308 43.62 4.50 -12.38
C LEU A 308 43.32 3.47 -13.45
N LEU A 309 44.33 2.65 -13.82
CA LEU A 309 44.15 1.58 -14.80
C LEU A 309 43.15 0.51 -14.29
N ILE A 310 43.29 0.07 -13.03
CA ILE A 310 42.35 -0.86 -12.40
C ILE A 310 40.96 -0.23 -12.31
N PHE A 311 40.89 1.03 -11.88
CA PHE A 311 39.66 1.77 -11.70
C PHE A 311 38.89 1.95 -13.03
N SER A 312 39.59 2.01 -14.18
CA SER A 312 38.97 2.09 -15.50
C SER A 312 38.17 0.84 -15.90
N ALA A 313 38.35 -0.28 -15.19
CA ALA A 313 37.52 -1.48 -15.37
C ALA A 313 36.06 -1.26 -14.95
N ILE A 314 35.82 -0.32 -14.00
CA ILE A 314 34.47 -0.01 -13.50
C ILE A 314 33.56 0.51 -14.62
N PRO A 315 33.86 1.61 -15.32
CA PRO A 315 33.00 2.09 -16.40
C PRO A 315 32.86 1.06 -17.54
N MET A 316 33.89 0.26 -17.82
CA MET A 316 33.80 -0.81 -18.82
C MET A 316 32.80 -1.91 -18.42
N SER A 317 32.81 -2.32 -17.14
CA SER A 317 31.84 -3.29 -16.63
C SER A 317 30.42 -2.71 -16.58
N ALA A 318 30.27 -1.41 -16.29
CA ALA A 318 28.97 -0.73 -16.30
C ALA A 318 28.29 -0.77 -17.66
N ILE A 319 29.06 -0.60 -18.74
CA ILE A 319 28.54 -0.72 -20.12
C ILE A 319 27.90 -2.08 -20.33
N GLY A 320 28.56 -3.18 -19.92
CA GLY A 320 28.03 -4.54 -20.01
C GLY A 320 26.73 -4.71 -19.23
N GLY A 321 26.66 -4.17 -18.04
CA GLY A 321 25.45 -4.19 -17.20
C GLY A 321 24.26 -3.44 -17.84
N VAL A 322 24.52 -2.26 -18.42
CA VAL A 322 23.50 -1.46 -19.13
C VAL A 322 22.99 -2.22 -20.37
N PHE A 323 23.87 -2.81 -21.16
CA PHE A 323 23.48 -3.62 -22.31
C PHE A 323 22.64 -4.84 -21.90
N ALA A 324 22.98 -5.50 -20.80
CA ALA A 324 22.20 -6.64 -20.30
C ALA A 324 20.78 -6.24 -19.89
N LEU A 325 20.59 -5.10 -19.24
CA LEU A 325 19.26 -4.55 -18.90
C LEU A 325 18.48 -4.20 -20.18
N LEU A 326 19.12 -3.55 -21.16
CA LEU A 326 18.52 -3.19 -22.44
C LEU A 326 18.04 -4.41 -23.22
N LEU A 327 18.86 -5.44 -23.33
CA LEU A 327 18.53 -6.69 -24.04
C LEU A 327 17.34 -7.42 -23.41
N ARG A 328 17.18 -7.31 -22.10
CA ARG A 328 16.05 -7.88 -21.35
C ARG A 328 14.83 -6.97 -21.26
N GLY A 329 14.90 -5.74 -21.78
CA GLY A 329 13.82 -4.75 -21.66
C GLY A 329 13.48 -4.37 -20.21
N MET A 330 14.47 -4.52 -19.29
CA MET A 330 14.23 -4.24 -17.85
C MET A 330 14.64 -2.80 -17.52
N PRO A 331 13.81 -2.07 -16.77
CA PRO A 331 14.17 -0.74 -16.29
C PRO A 331 15.26 -0.82 -15.21
N PHE A 332 15.96 0.29 -15.03
CA PHE A 332 16.91 0.41 -13.93
C PHE A 332 16.16 0.43 -12.58
N SER A 333 16.42 -0.55 -11.72
CA SER A 333 15.79 -0.71 -10.41
C SER A 333 16.84 -0.63 -9.29
N ILE A 334 16.38 -0.52 -8.04
CA ILE A 334 17.25 -0.58 -6.85
C ILE A 334 18.08 -1.86 -6.86
N SER A 335 17.44 -2.99 -7.20
CA SER A 335 18.11 -4.29 -7.31
C SER A 335 19.18 -4.30 -8.39
N ALA A 336 18.92 -3.65 -9.53
CA ALA A 336 19.94 -3.45 -10.56
C ALA A 336 21.11 -2.60 -10.04
N GLY A 337 20.83 -1.52 -9.32
CA GLY A 337 21.86 -0.68 -8.69
C GLY A 337 22.77 -1.46 -7.75
N ILE A 338 22.22 -2.33 -6.91
CA ILE A 338 22.99 -3.23 -6.04
C ILE A 338 23.82 -4.23 -6.89
N GLY A 339 23.23 -4.75 -7.97
CA GLY A 339 23.92 -5.62 -8.91
C GLY A 339 25.13 -4.93 -9.57
N PHE A 340 25.00 -3.64 -9.91
CA PHE A 340 26.14 -2.85 -10.42
C PHE A 340 27.27 -2.68 -9.39
N ILE A 341 26.93 -2.47 -8.10
CA ILE A 341 27.95 -2.38 -7.03
C ILE A 341 28.72 -3.69 -6.93
N ALA A 342 28.04 -4.84 -6.96
CA ALA A 342 28.68 -6.15 -6.97
C ALA A 342 29.56 -6.36 -8.21
N LEU A 343 29.06 -5.97 -9.41
CA LEU A 343 29.79 -6.03 -10.66
C LEU A 343 31.09 -5.19 -10.62
N PHE A 344 31.04 -4.01 -10.04
CA PHE A 344 32.21 -3.15 -9.88
C PHE A 344 33.26 -3.78 -8.96
N GLY A 345 32.81 -4.45 -7.87
CA GLY A 345 33.71 -5.18 -6.98
C GLY A 345 34.47 -6.31 -7.68
N VAL A 346 33.75 -7.11 -8.49
CA VAL A 346 34.37 -8.20 -9.28
C VAL A 346 35.31 -7.66 -10.36
N ALA A 347 34.93 -6.59 -11.05
CA ALA A 347 35.79 -5.96 -12.07
C ALA A 347 37.09 -5.43 -11.49
N VAL A 348 37.03 -4.76 -10.32
CA VAL A 348 38.21 -4.28 -9.60
C VAL A 348 39.09 -5.43 -9.12
N LEU A 349 38.49 -6.50 -8.58
CA LEU A 349 39.23 -7.70 -8.13
C LEU A 349 40.06 -8.30 -9.25
N ASN A 350 39.45 -8.50 -10.44
CA ASN A 350 40.18 -8.99 -11.61
C ASN A 350 41.33 -8.07 -12.00
N GLY A 351 41.10 -6.75 -11.97
CA GLY A 351 42.14 -5.76 -12.22
C GLY A 351 43.31 -5.83 -11.22
N ILE A 352 43.02 -6.01 -9.92
CA ILE A 352 44.03 -6.16 -8.87
C ILE A 352 44.89 -7.39 -9.11
N VAL A 353 44.28 -8.55 -9.42
CA VAL A 353 45.02 -9.79 -9.68
C VAL A 353 45.96 -9.63 -10.87
N LEU A 354 45.44 -9.12 -12.00
CA LEU A 354 46.22 -8.93 -13.21
C LEU A 354 47.42 -7.96 -12.99
N ILE A 355 47.20 -6.80 -12.42
CA ILE A 355 48.26 -5.84 -12.18
C ILE A 355 49.24 -6.35 -11.12
N GLY A 356 48.76 -7.08 -10.11
CA GLY A 356 49.59 -7.78 -9.14
C GLY A 356 50.54 -8.78 -9.79
N THR A 357 50.03 -9.66 -10.67
CA THR A 357 50.81 -10.62 -11.45
C THR A 357 51.83 -9.93 -12.34
N PHE A 358 51.43 -8.86 -13.04
CA PHE A 358 52.39 -8.10 -13.88
C PHE A 358 53.51 -7.47 -13.09
N ASN A 359 53.21 -6.96 -11.88
CA ASN A 359 54.24 -6.41 -10.99
C ASN A 359 55.17 -7.48 -10.43
N GLN A 360 54.69 -8.68 -10.15
CA GLN A 360 55.45 -9.82 -9.73
C GLN A 360 56.40 -10.28 -10.82
N LEU A 361 55.91 -10.51 -12.04
CA LEU A 361 56.73 -10.88 -13.19
C LEU A 361 57.81 -9.83 -13.52
N LYS A 362 57.52 -8.55 -13.27
CA LYS A 362 58.49 -7.48 -13.40
C LYS A 362 59.61 -7.60 -12.38
N LYS A 363 59.31 -7.95 -11.12
CA LYS A 363 60.31 -8.20 -10.05
C LYS A 363 61.15 -9.43 -10.33
N GLU A 364 60.60 -10.44 -10.96
CA GLU A 364 61.28 -11.68 -11.40
C GLU A 364 62.20 -11.50 -12.62
N GLY A 365 62.30 -10.27 -13.15
CA GLY A 365 63.27 -9.90 -14.18
C GLY A 365 62.69 -9.86 -15.62
N MET A 366 61.39 -10.04 -15.78
CA MET A 366 60.74 -9.98 -17.10
C MET A 366 60.58 -8.51 -17.56
N THR A 367 61.55 -8.00 -18.33
CA THR A 367 61.60 -6.59 -18.75
C THR A 367 60.69 -6.28 -19.95
N ASN A 368 60.45 -7.26 -20.83
CA ASN A 368 59.65 -7.07 -22.02
C ASN A 368 58.16 -6.94 -21.66
N LEU A 369 57.57 -5.79 -21.95
CA LEU A 369 56.16 -5.48 -21.60
C LEU A 369 55.16 -6.43 -22.25
N LEU A 370 55.35 -6.71 -23.55
CA LEU A 370 54.40 -7.55 -24.29
C LEU A 370 54.45 -9.00 -23.78
N HIS A 371 55.62 -9.53 -23.53
CA HIS A 371 55.77 -10.91 -23.04
C HIS A 371 55.22 -11.02 -21.59
N ARG A 372 55.40 -10.03 -20.76
CA ARG A 372 54.81 -9.97 -19.41
C ARG A 372 53.31 -9.93 -19.41
N VAL A 373 52.68 -9.17 -20.33
CA VAL A 373 51.24 -9.12 -20.44
C VAL A 373 50.67 -10.47 -20.91
N ILE A 374 51.27 -11.07 -21.92
CA ILE A 374 50.80 -12.38 -22.43
C ILE A 374 50.95 -13.44 -21.34
N THR A 375 52.13 -13.62 -20.77
CA THR A 375 52.36 -14.61 -19.72
C THR A 375 51.48 -14.38 -18.47
N GLY A 376 51.31 -13.12 -18.06
CA GLY A 376 50.50 -12.81 -16.87
C GLY A 376 48.99 -12.91 -17.08
N THR A 377 48.50 -12.98 -18.34
CA THR A 377 47.08 -13.29 -18.65
C THR A 377 46.80 -14.76 -18.83
N GLU A 378 47.85 -15.59 -19.07
CA GLU A 378 47.74 -17.03 -19.18
C GLU A 378 47.86 -17.74 -17.81
N MET A 379 48.35 -17.07 -16.80
CA MET A 379 48.39 -17.53 -15.39
C MET A 379 47.06 -17.28 -14.67
#